data_af079537ae69be81e1d2506b6eb08e64
#
_entry.id   af079537ae69be81e1d2506b6eb08e64
#
_cell.length_a   1.000
_cell.length_b   1.000
_cell.length_c   1.000
_cell.angle_alpha   90.00
_cell.angle_beta   90.00
_cell.angle_gamma   90.00
#
_symmetry.space_group_name_H-M   'P 1'
#
loop_
_entity.id
_entity.type
_entity.pdbx_description
1 polymer ?
#
loop_
_entity_poly.entity_id
_entity_poly.type
_entity_poly.pdbx_seq_one_letter_code
_entity_poly.pdbx_strand_id
1 'polypeptide(L)'
;MTSKTCHICKESKLFTDFNKASKSKDGLQHYCRSCSNKKRKDWDLADPERTRGKWLKDAYGISLADYNTMLENQNHKCAICGQDETRFQKKLVVDHCHETGKVRQLLCNMCNHGLGNFKDDVALMAEAIKYITKHQIMENKNK
;
A
#
# COMPACT_ATOMS: atom_id res chain seq x y z
N MET A 1 1.73 41.20 1.11
CA MET A 1 1.55 39.75 1.29
C MET A 1 0.46 39.53 2.28
N THR A 2 -0.58 38.79 1.94
CA THR A 2 -1.73 38.55 2.81
C THR A 2 -1.47 37.34 3.71
N SER A 3 -1.68 37.55 5.03
CA SER A 3 -1.50 36.51 6.04
C SER A 3 -2.77 36.35 6.88
N LYS A 4 -2.95 35.19 7.52
CA LYS A 4 -4.02 34.94 8.49
C LYS A 4 -3.52 34.06 9.64
N THR A 5 -4.16 34.18 10.78
CA THR A 5 -3.82 33.42 11.98
C THR A 5 -4.42 32.01 11.90
N CYS A 6 -3.58 30.99 12.08
CA CYS A 6 -4.03 29.61 12.18
C CYS A 6 -4.78 29.36 13.49
N HIS A 7 -5.98 28.80 13.45
CA HIS A 7 -6.77 28.54 14.66
C HIS A 7 -6.18 27.45 15.58
N ILE A 8 -5.28 26.58 15.06
CA ILE A 8 -4.67 25.51 15.85
C ILE A 8 -3.35 25.97 16.49
N CYS A 9 -2.34 26.35 15.68
CA CYS A 9 -1.04 26.77 16.22
C CYS A 9 -0.98 28.25 16.66
N LYS A 10 -2.03 29.04 16.36
CA LYS A 10 -2.12 30.48 16.70
C LYS A 10 -1.08 31.36 16.02
N GLU A 11 -0.29 30.83 15.11
CA GLU A 11 0.72 31.61 14.37
C GLU A 11 0.10 32.28 13.15
N SER A 12 0.60 33.51 12.85
CA SER A 12 0.29 34.18 11.57
C SER A 12 1.12 33.59 10.46
N LYS A 13 0.45 33.11 9.39
CA LYS A 13 1.06 32.45 8.24
C LYS A 13 0.54 33.06 6.94
N LEU A 14 1.30 32.90 5.86
CA LEU A 14 0.88 33.35 4.53
C LEU A 14 -0.36 32.57 4.05
N PHE A 15 -1.18 33.20 3.23
CA PHE A 15 -2.34 32.55 2.62
C PHE A 15 -1.97 31.28 1.86
N THR A 16 -0.78 31.22 1.29
CA THR A 16 -0.23 30.03 0.61
C THR A 16 -0.05 28.82 1.53
N ASP A 17 0.01 29.02 2.84
CA ASP A 17 0.14 27.95 3.84
C ASP A 17 -1.20 27.33 4.25
N PHE A 18 -2.30 27.78 3.64
CA PHE A 18 -3.63 27.25 3.93
C PHE A 18 -4.19 26.50 2.72
N ASN A 19 -4.98 25.46 2.98
CA ASN A 19 -5.72 24.77 1.93
C ASN A 19 -6.95 25.59 1.51
N LYS A 20 -7.37 25.45 0.26
CA LYS A 20 -8.61 26.08 -0.24
C LYS A 20 -9.84 25.49 0.44
N ALA A 21 -10.82 26.33 0.69
CA ALA A 21 -12.11 25.98 1.29
C ALA A 21 -13.21 26.88 0.71
N SER A 22 -13.95 26.41 -0.28
CA SER A 22 -14.95 27.18 -1.05
C SER A 22 -16.08 27.76 -0.18
N LYS A 23 -16.35 27.15 0.99
CA LYS A 23 -17.37 27.62 1.94
C LYS A 23 -16.86 28.66 2.95
N SER A 24 -15.58 28.97 2.97
CA SER A 24 -15.01 30.01 3.82
C SER A 24 -15.11 31.38 3.15
N LYS A 25 -15.30 32.45 3.96
CA LYS A 25 -15.41 33.84 3.44
C LYS A 25 -14.16 34.28 2.66
N ASP A 26 -12.98 33.81 3.07
CA ASP A 26 -11.69 34.10 2.46
C ASP A 26 -11.22 32.99 1.49
N GLY A 27 -12.05 31.97 1.23
CA GLY A 27 -11.71 30.83 0.38
C GLY A 27 -10.68 29.86 0.94
N LEU A 28 -10.28 29.99 2.22
CA LEU A 28 -9.21 29.21 2.84
C LEU A 28 -9.67 28.52 4.14
N GLN A 29 -9.06 27.38 4.47
CA GLN A 29 -9.31 26.69 5.73
C GLN A 29 -8.91 27.55 6.94
N HIS A 30 -9.51 27.28 8.10
CA HIS A 30 -9.24 28.03 9.35
C HIS A 30 -7.90 27.64 10.02
N TYR A 31 -7.27 26.55 9.55
CA TYR A 31 -5.99 26.06 10.06
C TYR A 31 -5.00 25.85 8.91
N CYS A 32 -3.72 26.05 9.20
CA CYS A 32 -2.68 25.93 8.20
C CYS A 32 -2.46 24.48 7.78
N ARG A 33 -1.78 24.29 6.67
CA ARG A 33 -1.54 23.00 6.03
C ARG A 33 -0.81 22.01 6.93
N SER A 34 0.19 22.50 7.71
CA SER A 34 0.92 21.68 8.68
C SER A 34 0.01 21.17 9.81
N CYS A 35 -0.85 22.02 10.36
CA CYS A 35 -1.83 21.63 11.38
C CYS A 35 -2.90 20.67 10.80
N SER A 36 -3.34 20.90 9.57
CA SER A 36 -4.25 19.98 8.87
C SER A 36 -3.65 18.60 8.72
N ASN A 37 -2.39 18.53 8.28
CA ASN A 37 -1.68 17.27 8.08
C ASN A 37 -1.47 16.53 9.40
N LYS A 38 -1.09 17.26 10.47
CA LYS A 38 -0.96 16.69 11.81
C LYS A 38 -2.29 16.10 12.27
N LYS A 39 -3.38 16.88 12.22
CA LYS A 39 -4.72 16.43 12.61
C LYS A 39 -5.16 15.18 11.84
N ARG A 40 -4.90 15.13 10.52
CA ARG A 40 -5.19 13.94 9.70
C ARG A 40 -4.37 12.75 10.16
N LYS A 41 -3.05 12.92 10.37
CA LYS A 41 -2.17 11.85 10.85
C LYS A 41 -2.61 11.31 12.22
N ASP A 42 -2.97 12.20 13.15
CA ASP A 42 -3.46 11.82 14.48
C ASP A 42 -4.77 11.03 14.37
N TRP A 43 -5.67 11.44 13.45
CA TRP A 43 -6.93 10.75 13.18
C TRP A 43 -6.72 9.37 12.54
N ASP A 44 -5.77 9.24 11.61
CA ASP A 44 -5.41 7.96 10.98
C ASP A 44 -4.78 7.00 11.99
N LEU A 45 -3.94 7.51 12.91
CA LEU A 45 -3.31 6.73 13.98
C LEU A 45 -4.30 6.28 15.07
N ALA A 46 -5.36 7.06 15.30
CA ALA A 46 -6.38 6.74 16.30
C ALA A 46 -7.20 5.49 15.93
N ASP A 47 -7.31 5.16 14.63
CA ASP A 47 -8.02 3.98 14.16
C ASP A 47 -7.33 3.42 12.89
N PRO A 48 -6.26 2.61 13.07
CA PRO A 48 -5.51 2.03 11.97
C PRO A 48 -6.33 1.06 11.10
N GLU A 49 -7.31 0.37 11.70
CA GLU A 49 -8.15 -0.58 10.97
C GLU A 49 -9.11 0.12 10.02
N ARG A 50 -9.73 1.20 10.45
CA ARG A 50 -10.55 2.06 9.59
C ARG A 50 -9.72 2.60 8.43
N THR A 51 -8.52 3.12 8.73
CA THR A 51 -7.60 3.68 7.73
C THR A 51 -7.20 2.62 6.72
N ARG A 52 -6.87 1.41 7.19
CA ARG A 52 -6.56 0.26 6.34
C ARG A 52 -7.78 -0.17 5.51
N GLY A 53 -8.96 -0.28 6.13
CA GLY A 53 -10.19 -0.67 5.45
C GLY A 53 -10.56 0.31 4.32
N LYS A 54 -10.42 1.62 4.59
CA LYS A 54 -10.62 2.63 3.57
C LYS A 54 -9.64 2.46 2.40
N TRP A 55 -8.35 2.29 2.70
CA TRP A 55 -7.32 2.09 1.68
C TRP A 55 -7.57 0.83 0.84
N LEU A 56 -7.93 -0.31 1.47
CA LEU A 56 -8.28 -1.54 0.75
C LEU A 56 -9.45 -1.34 -0.20
N LYS A 57 -10.48 -0.59 0.24
CA LYS A 57 -11.64 -0.27 -0.59
C LYS A 57 -11.29 0.63 -1.77
N ASP A 58 -10.52 1.69 -1.51
CA ASP A 58 -10.16 2.67 -2.53
C ASP A 58 -9.18 2.06 -3.57
N ALA A 59 -8.25 1.20 -3.15
CA ALA A 59 -7.22 0.62 -4.01
C ALA A 59 -7.67 -0.66 -4.75
N TYR A 60 -8.47 -1.52 -4.09
CA TYR A 60 -8.78 -2.86 -4.59
C TYR A 60 -10.27 -3.20 -4.61
N GLY A 61 -11.13 -2.32 -4.12
CA GLY A 61 -12.57 -2.56 -4.04
C GLY A 61 -13.02 -3.58 -2.99
N ILE A 62 -12.12 -4.05 -2.11
CA ILE A 62 -12.41 -5.03 -1.05
C ILE A 62 -12.50 -4.37 0.32
N SER A 63 -13.28 -4.97 1.23
CA SER A 63 -13.35 -4.54 2.63
C SER A 63 -12.19 -5.12 3.46
N LEU A 64 -12.01 -4.61 4.70
CA LEU A 64 -11.08 -5.22 5.66
C LEU A 64 -11.52 -6.64 6.04
N ALA A 65 -12.84 -6.91 6.09
CA ALA A 65 -13.37 -8.25 6.36
C ALA A 65 -13.01 -9.23 5.23
N ASP A 66 -13.14 -8.81 3.96
CA ASP A 66 -12.72 -9.63 2.82
C ASP A 66 -11.22 -9.96 2.88
N TYR A 67 -10.39 -8.96 3.19
CA TYR A 67 -8.95 -9.17 3.38
C TYR A 67 -8.66 -10.20 4.47
N ASN A 68 -9.32 -10.09 5.63
CA ASN A 68 -9.13 -11.02 6.74
C ASN A 68 -9.59 -12.43 6.36
N THR A 69 -10.71 -12.58 5.66
CA THR A 69 -11.17 -13.87 5.13
C THR A 69 -10.16 -14.48 4.16
N MET A 70 -9.57 -13.68 3.26
CA MET A 70 -8.50 -14.15 2.37
C MET A 70 -7.28 -14.63 3.18
N LEU A 71 -6.90 -13.90 4.21
CA LEU A 71 -5.77 -14.21 5.08
C LEU A 71 -5.97 -15.55 5.82
N GLU A 72 -7.16 -15.75 6.39
CA GLU A 72 -7.56 -17.00 7.04
C GLU A 72 -7.58 -18.16 6.06
N ASN A 73 -8.17 -18.00 4.87
CA ASN A 73 -8.20 -19.01 3.82
C ASN A 73 -6.80 -19.44 3.35
N GLN A 74 -5.81 -18.56 3.48
CA GLN A 74 -4.41 -18.83 3.18
C GLN A 74 -3.61 -19.30 4.40
N ASN A 75 -4.25 -19.55 5.56
CA ASN A 75 -3.57 -19.89 6.81
C ASN A 75 -2.44 -18.90 7.14
N HIS A 76 -2.65 -17.60 6.93
CA HIS A 76 -1.69 -16.52 7.15
C HIS A 76 -0.39 -16.64 6.35
N LYS A 77 -0.42 -17.34 5.20
CA LYS A 77 0.76 -17.62 4.37
C LYS A 77 0.69 -16.97 3.01
N CYS A 78 1.85 -16.59 2.51
CA CYS A 78 1.98 -16.12 1.13
C CYS A 78 1.56 -17.21 0.14
N ALA A 79 0.69 -16.90 -0.81
CA ALA A 79 0.16 -17.86 -1.78
C ALA A 79 1.22 -18.47 -2.73
N ILE A 80 2.38 -17.83 -2.89
CA ILE A 80 3.46 -18.32 -3.75
C ILE A 80 4.51 -19.09 -2.95
N CYS A 81 5.14 -18.44 -1.95
CA CYS A 81 6.28 -19.07 -1.26
C CYS A 81 5.88 -19.85 0.01
N GLY A 82 4.61 -19.81 0.42
CA GLY A 82 4.10 -20.52 1.59
C GLY A 82 4.63 -20.01 2.93
N GLN A 83 5.42 -18.93 2.96
CA GLN A 83 5.99 -18.41 4.19
C GLN A 83 4.93 -17.66 4.98
N ASP A 84 4.97 -17.84 6.30
CA ASP A 84 4.06 -17.21 7.26
C ASP A 84 4.27 -15.70 7.31
N GLU A 85 3.18 -14.92 7.50
CA GLU A 85 3.24 -13.45 7.57
C GLU A 85 4.08 -12.93 8.73
N THR A 86 4.19 -13.70 9.83
CA THR A 86 4.98 -13.30 10.99
C THR A 86 6.48 -13.19 10.70
N ARG A 87 6.96 -13.90 9.68
CA ARG A 87 8.33 -13.79 9.19
C ARG A 87 8.62 -12.45 8.54
N PHE A 88 7.58 -11.81 8.00
CA PHE A 88 7.70 -10.52 7.37
C PHE A 88 7.27 -9.45 8.37
N GLN A 89 8.07 -8.50 8.71
CA GLN A 89 7.71 -7.37 9.59
C GLN A 89 6.55 -6.51 9.01
N LYS A 90 5.87 -7.00 7.99
CA LYS A 90 4.76 -6.35 7.28
C LYS A 90 3.70 -7.39 6.93
N LYS A 91 2.43 -6.99 7.01
CA LYS A 91 1.29 -7.81 6.58
C LYS A 91 1.42 -8.18 5.09
N LEU A 92 0.84 -9.32 4.71
CA LEU A 92 0.72 -9.69 3.30
C LEU A 92 -0.01 -8.61 2.51
N VAL A 93 0.40 -8.41 1.27
CA VAL A 93 -0.18 -7.42 0.35
C VAL A 93 -1.19 -8.09 -0.57
N VAL A 94 -2.18 -7.31 -1.01
CA VAL A 94 -3.17 -7.76 -1.99
C VAL A 94 -2.52 -7.78 -3.36
N ASP A 95 -2.50 -8.94 -3.99
CA ASP A 95 -2.10 -9.09 -5.38
C ASP A 95 -3.32 -8.97 -6.31
N HIS A 96 -3.14 -8.35 -7.46
CA HIS A 96 -4.21 -8.11 -8.43
C HIS A 96 -3.67 -8.11 -9.86
N CYS A 97 -4.54 -8.41 -10.81
CA CYS A 97 -4.21 -8.31 -12.23
C CYS A 97 -4.09 -6.85 -12.66
N HIS A 98 -2.96 -6.44 -13.21
CA HIS A 98 -2.70 -5.06 -13.61
C HIS A 98 -3.58 -4.61 -14.81
N GLU A 99 -4.06 -5.54 -15.63
CA GLU A 99 -4.94 -5.24 -16.77
C GLU A 99 -6.40 -5.08 -16.36
N THR A 100 -6.88 -5.99 -15.51
CA THR A 100 -8.31 -6.07 -15.15
C THR A 100 -8.65 -5.47 -13.79
N GLY A 101 -7.65 -5.21 -12.94
CA GLY A 101 -7.81 -4.80 -11.54
C GLY A 101 -8.34 -5.92 -10.63
N LYS A 102 -8.59 -7.14 -11.15
CA LYS A 102 -9.17 -8.23 -10.37
C LYS A 102 -8.19 -8.69 -9.29
N VAL A 103 -8.65 -8.67 -8.05
CA VAL A 103 -7.90 -9.21 -6.88
C VAL A 103 -7.70 -10.71 -7.07
N ARG A 104 -6.47 -11.17 -6.80
CA ARG A 104 -6.07 -12.58 -6.88
C ARG A 104 -5.95 -13.17 -5.48
N GLN A 105 -4.81 -13.01 -4.83
CA GLN A 105 -4.53 -13.57 -3.51
C GLN A 105 -3.62 -12.63 -2.70
N LEU A 106 -3.26 -13.05 -1.48
CA LEU A 106 -2.33 -12.31 -0.63
C LEU A 106 -0.91 -12.85 -0.79
N LEU A 107 0.03 -11.96 -1.01
CA LEU A 107 1.45 -12.29 -1.20
C LEU A 107 2.33 -11.55 -0.21
N CYS A 108 3.51 -12.08 0.06
CA CYS A 108 4.58 -11.27 0.67
C CYS A 108 5.12 -10.25 -0.35
N ASN A 109 5.71 -9.17 0.14
CA ASN A 109 6.27 -8.12 -0.72
C ASN A 109 7.26 -8.66 -1.77
N MET A 110 8.10 -9.63 -1.40
CA MET A 110 9.09 -10.21 -2.32
C MET A 110 8.43 -10.92 -3.50
N CYS A 111 7.42 -11.77 -3.23
CA CYS A 111 6.70 -12.47 -4.29
C CYS A 111 5.90 -11.51 -5.17
N ASN A 112 5.21 -10.53 -4.56
CA ASN A 112 4.45 -9.54 -5.30
C ASN A 112 5.34 -8.68 -6.23
N HIS A 113 6.48 -8.20 -5.74
CA HIS A 113 7.45 -7.48 -6.56
C HIS A 113 8.10 -8.38 -7.62
N GLY A 114 8.32 -9.67 -7.30
CA GLY A 114 8.83 -10.65 -8.25
C GLY A 114 7.91 -10.78 -9.47
N LEU A 115 6.60 -10.96 -9.25
CA LEU A 115 5.61 -10.99 -10.33
C LEU A 115 5.62 -9.68 -11.15
N GLY A 116 5.61 -8.54 -10.47
CA GLY A 116 5.62 -7.23 -11.12
C GLY A 116 6.88 -6.99 -11.95
N ASN A 117 8.06 -7.45 -11.51
CA ASN A 117 9.31 -7.35 -12.27
C ASN A 117 9.27 -8.18 -13.56
N PHE A 118 8.56 -9.32 -13.54
CA PHE A 118 8.29 -10.13 -14.73
C PHE A 118 7.04 -9.66 -15.48
N LYS A 119 6.40 -8.54 -15.09
CA LYS A 119 5.19 -7.98 -15.72
C LYS A 119 4.02 -8.96 -15.82
N ASP A 120 3.92 -9.90 -14.90
CA ASP A 120 2.96 -11.02 -14.93
C ASP A 120 3.08 -11.88 -16.20
N ASP A 121 4.20 -11.81 -16.95
CA ASP A 121 4.44 -12.53 -18.19
C ASP A 121 4.88 -13.96 -17.91
N VAL A 122 3.97 -14.90 -18.16
CA VAL A 122 4.20 -16.34 -17.93
C VAL A 122 5.33 -16.88 -18.82
N ALA A 123 5.48 -16.38 -20.05
CA ALA A 123 6.53 -16.83 -20.96
C ALA A 123 7.91 -16.40 -20.44
N LEU A 124 8.03 -15.14 -19.99
CA LEU A 124 9.27 -14.61 -19.41
C LEU A 124 9.63 -15.36 -18.12
N MET A 125 8.65 -15.67 -17.27
CA MET A 125 8.87 -16.48 -16.06
C MET A 125 9.37 -17.90 -16.41
N ALA A 126 8.80 -18.52 -17.45
CA ALA A 126 9.25 -19.84 -17.91
C ALA A 126 10.69 -19.81 -18.41
N GLU A 127 11.11 -18.76 -19.13
CA GLU A 127 12.52 -18.59 -19.54
C GLU A 127 13.44 -18.38 -18.34
N ALA A 128 13.01 -17.63 -17.31
CA ALA A 128 13.79 -17.46 -16.08
C ALA A 128 13.97 -18.82 -15.34
N ILE A 129 12.95 -19.65 -15.30
CA ILE A 129 13.05 -21.02 -14.74
C ILE A 129 14.08 -21.83 -15.52
N LYS A 130 14.01 -21.87 -16.86
CA LYS A 130 14.99 -22.59 -17.70
C LYS A 130 16.41 -22.10 -17.44
N TYR A 131 16.60 -20.78 -17.35
CA TYR A 131 17.90 -20.17 -17.05
C TYR A 131 18.48 -20.67 -15.73
N ILE A 132 17.72 -20.59 -14.64
CA ILE A 132 18.17 -21.03 -13.32
C ILE A 132 18.45 -22.53 -13.31
N THR A 133 17.54 -23.34 -13.85
CA THR A 133 17.70 -24.81 -13.90
C THR A 133 18.99 -25.23 -14.62
N LYS A 134 19.28 -24.59 -15.77
CA LYS A 134 20.51 -24.85 -16.52
C LYS A 134 21.76 -24.62 -15.65
N HIS A 135 21.82 -23.52 -14.90
CA HIS A 135 22.99 -23.18 -14.10
C HIS A 135 23.10 -24.04 -12.85
N GLN A 136 22.02 -24.36 -12.16
CA GLN A 136 22.01 -25.29 -11.02
C GLN A 136 22.51 -26.69 -11.38
N ILE A 137 22.16 -27.21 -12.58
CA ILE A 137 22.66 -28.51 -13.07
C ILE A 137 24.17 -28.47 -13.30
N MET A 138 24.69 -27.34 -13.79
CA MET A 138 26.14 -27.16 -14.01
C MET A 138 26.93 -27.11 -12.70
N GLU A 139 26.41 -26.41 -11.69
CA GLU A 139 27.04 -26.32 -10.36
C GLU A 139 27.10 -27.67 -9.63
N ASN A 140 26.05 -28.47 -9.76
CA ASN A 140 25.99 -29.81 -9.15
C ASN A 140 26.90 -30.85 -9.85
N LYS A 141 27.30 -30.62 -11.10
CA LYS A 141 28.26 -31.47 -11.81
C LYS A 141 29.72 -31.19 -11.45
N ASN A 142 30.00 -30.07 -10.81
CA ASN A 142 31.33 -29.62 -10.42
C ASN A 142 31.66 -29.85 -8.93
N LYS A 143 30.77 -30.52 -8.19
CA LYS A 143 30.97 -31.01 -6.82
C LYS A 143 31.15 -32.51 -6.82
#